data_164bc265f1c47b2cfeb23b0cbc204e51
#
_entry.id   164bc265f1c47b2cfeb23b0cbc204e51
#
_cell.length_a   1.000
_cell.length_b   1.000
_cell.length_c   1.000
_cell.angle_alpha   90.00
_cell.angle_beta   90.00
_cell.angle_gamma   90.00
#
_symmetry.space_group_name_H-M   'P 1'
#
loop_
_entity.id
_entity.type
_entity.pdbx_description
1 polymer ?
#
loop_
_entity_poly.entity_id
_entity_poly.type
_entity_poly.pdbx_seq_one_letter_code
_entity_poly.pdbx_strand_id
1 'polypeptide(L)' 'MKRKELVRYLTQEGCVLSREGGKYSIFTNPATNKEVPVTRHNE' A
#
# COMPACT_ATOMS: atom_id res chain seq x y z
N MET A 1 1.85 -8.86 11.14
CA MET A 1 1.30 -9.00 9.78
C MET A 1 2.40 -8.83 8.77
N LYS A 2 2.43 -9.68 7.80
CA LYS A 2 3.47 -9.62 6.77
C LYS A 2 3.11 -8.60 5.71
N ARG A 3 4.13 -7.96 5.16
CA ARG A 3 3.93 -6.97 4.13
C ARG A 3 3.14 -7.52 2.94
N LYS A 4 3.43 -8.75 2.61
CA LYS A 4 2.77 -9.42 1.48
C LYS A 4 1.26 -9.49 1.68
N GLU A 5 0.85 -9.81 2.89
CA GLU A 5 -0.57 -9.90 3.21
C GLU A 5 -1.23 -8.53 3.22
N LEU A 6 -0.50 -7.54 3.71
CA LEU A 6 -1.02 -6.18 3.75
C LEU A 6 -1.23 -5.64 2.34
N VAL A 7 -0.26 -5.87 1.46
CA VAL A 7 -0.38 -5.42 0.08
C VAL A 7 -1.54 -6.09 -0.61
N ARG A 8 -1.71 -7.37 -0.33
CA ARG A 8 -2.81 -8.13 -0.90
C ARG A 8 -4.16 -7.57 -0.46
N TYR A 9 -4.23 -7.25 0.83
CA TYR A 9 -5.45 -6.69 1.38
C TYR A 9 -5.78 -5.35 0.72
N LEU A 10 -4.78 -4.50 0.58
CA LEU A 10 -4.98 -3.20 -0.02
C LEU A 10 -5.41 -3.33 -1.49
N THR A 11 -4.82 -4.28 -2.20
CA THR A 11 -5.18 -4.51 -3.58
C THR A 11 -6.64 -4.94 -3.70
N GLN A 12 -7.10 -5.76 -2.76
CA GLN A 12 -8.48 -6.20 -2.76
C GLN A 12 -9.44 -5.06 -2.47
N GLU A 13 -8.97 -4.08 -1.70
CA GLU A 13 -9.78 -2.91 -1.38
C GLU A 13 -9.84 -1.93 -2.54
N GLY A 14 -9.06 -2.17 -3.56
CA GLY A 14 -9.04 -1.27 -4.70
C GLY A 14 -7.90 -0.28 -4.69
N CYS A 15 -6.96 -0.45 -3.78
CA CYS A 15 -5.81 0.43 -3.72
C CYS A 15 -4.80 0.07 -4.79
N VAL A 16 -4.12 1.08 -5.29
CA VAL A 16 -3.06 0.88 -6.29
C VAL A 16 -1.81 1.59 -5.80
N LEU A 17 -0.67 1.10 -6.26
CA LEU A 17 0.60 1.73 -5.92
C LEU A 17 0.69 3.06 -6.64
N SER A 18 0.62 4.13 -5.87
CA SER A 18 0.62 5.48 -6.42
C SER A 18 2.03 6.03 -6.55
N ARG A 19 2.84 5.83 -5.51
CA ARG A 19 4.21 6.29 -5.58
C ARG A 19 5.06 5.41 -4.67
N GLU A 20 6.34 5.42 -4.93
CA GLU A 20 7.26 4.55 -4.23
C GLU A 20 8.43 5.36 -3.71
N GLY A 21 8.52 5.45 -2.40
CA GLY A 21 9.63 6.12 -1.77
C GLY A 21 10.72 5.14 -1.42
N GLY A 22 11.78 5.65 -0.83
CA GLY A 22 12.89 4.80 -0.42
C GLY A 22 12.50 3.83 0.69
N LYS A 23 11.65 4.26 1.59
CA LYS A 23 11.25 3.46 2.72
C LYS A 23 9.79 3.06 2.69
N TYR A 24 9.00 3.73 1.88
CA TYR A 24 7.55 3.51 1.88
C TYR A 24 7.05 3.35 0.46
N SER A 25 5.99 2.59 0.37
CA SER A 25 5.20 2.52 -0.86
C SER A 25 3.85 3.13 -0.54
N ILE A 26 3.44 4.10 -1.32
CA ILE A 26 2.17 4.78 -1.08
C ILE A 26 1.10 4.17 -1.96
N PHE A 27 0.12 3.60 -1.33
CA PHE A 27 -1.03 3.04 -2.04
C PHE A 27 -2.20 4.00 -1.93
N THR A 28 -2.88 4.21 -3.01
CA THR A 28 -4.02 5.12 -3.06
C THR A 28 -5.27 4.36 -3.48
N ASN A 29 -6.34 4.62 -2.75
CA ASN A 29 -7.64 4.06 -3.11
C ASN A 29 -8.41 5.12 -3.90
N PRO A 30 -8.54 4.95 -5.21
CA PRO A 30 -9.23 5.96 -6.02
C PRO A 30 -10.70 6.11 -5.69
N ALA A 31 -11.31 5.10 -5.13
CA ALA A 31 -12.71 5.16 -4.78
C ALA A 31 -12.97 6.10 -3.61
N THR A 32 -12.06 6.10 -2.64
CA THR A 32 -12.19 6.95 -1.46
C THR A 32 -11.17 8.07 -1.45
N ASN A 33 -10.24 8.04 -2.38
CA ASN A 33 -9.18 9.04 -2.50
C ASN A 33 -8.31 9.09 -1.25
N LYS A 34 -8.08 7.94 -0.64
CA LYS A 34 -7.24 7.83 0.53
C LYS A 34 -5.88 7.25 0.18
N GLU A 35 -4.88 7.68 0.93
CA GLU A 35 -3.53 7.20 0.74
C GLU A 35 -3.09 6.41 1.95
N VAL A 36 -2.44 5.29 1.70
CA VAL A 36 -1.97 4.42 2.77
C VAL A 36 -0.47 4.19 2.57
N PRO A 37 0.35 4.65 3.51
CA PRO A 37 1.79 4.38 3.45
C PRO A 37 2.07 2.97 3.94
N VAL A 38 2.81 2.22 3.14
CA VAL A 38 3.19 0.86 3.50
C VAL A 38 4.70 0.80 3.56
N THR A 39 5.23 0.44 4.71
CA THR A 39 6.68 0.37 4.85
C THR A 39 7.22 -0.74 3.96
N ARG A 40 8.36 -0.48 3.38
CA ARG A 40 9.04 -1.47 2.56
C ARG A 40 9.97 -2.34 3.38
N HIS A 41 9.96 -2.11 4.66
CA HIS A 41 10.80 -2.87 5.56
C HIS A 41 10.40 -4.34 5.52
N ASN A 42 11.36 -5.19 5.33
CA ASN A 42 11.12 -6.62 5.24
C ASN A 42 11.07 -7.23 6.63
N GLU A 43 10.02 -7.93 6.89
CA GLU A 43 9.82 -8.56 8.19
C GLU A 43 10.61 -9.83 8.32
#